data_c5d987b1ffdd2d847aa26e19796e60d9
#
_entry.id   c5d987b1ffdd2d847aa26e19796e60d9
#
_cell.length_a   1.000
_cell.length_b   1.000
_cell.length_c   1.000
_cell.angle_alpha   90.00
_cell.angle_beta   90.00
_cell.angle_gamma   90.00
#
_symmetry.space_group_name_H-M   'P 1'
#
loop_
_entity.id
_entity.type
_entity.pdbx_description
1 polymer ?
#
loop_
_entity_poly.entity_id
_entity_poly.type
_entity_poly.pdbx_seq_one_letter_code
_entity_poly.pdbx_strand_id
1 'polypeptide(L)'
;MNPNPENYPLLVFVLSQLNPNDHPPLPPQAYNNLITKYRHLTNSTVISSLTQAVPVQITQTRLLLGTRPDPDTVSAARSKLAQFQETATSSPEVDMYRAVVKLEEMHEDCERQFKEAEEMLDRVYDSVSAELVDVNEDAVKILQEAESGVVVETVDLADRQLKLLPEAFGRLRGLVSLNLSRNLLESLPDSIGLLLNLKVLNVSGNKLNTLPESIARCSSLVELDASFNNLVCLPTNIGYGLLNLERLSIKLNKLRTFPPSICEMRSLKYLDAHFNELHGLPRAIGKLTRLEVLNLSSNFNDLTELPETIGDLINLRELDLSNNQIRALPDTFFRLENLTKLNLDQNPLVIPPMEIVNKGVEAVKEFMAKRWDDIIAEAQQKSILEANKQQQAQSGWLAWGSSMLTNFVSGVSQSVGGYLGGGKTSADPYLDQQL
;
A
#
# COMPACT_ATOMS: atom_id res chain seq x y z
N MET A 1 10.20 -36.60 28.18
CA MET A 1 11.63 -36.56 27.89
C MET A 1 12.01 -35.15 27.53
N ASN A 2 13.01 -34.53 28.15
CA ASN A 2 13.50 -33.22 27.74
C ASN A 2 14.73 -33.41 26.83
N PRO A 3 14.92 -32.58 25.80
CA PRO A 3 16.13 -32.67 24.98
C PRO A 3 17.38 -32.44 25.83
N ASN A 4 18.44 -33.21 25.56
CA ASN A 4 19.71 -33.07 26.26
C ASN A 4 20.42 -31.77 25.83
N PRO A 5 20.76 -30.86 26.77
CA PRO A 5 21.43 -29.58 26.43
C PRO A 5 22.77 -29.76 25.71
N GLU A 6 23.45 -30.89 25.88
CA GLU A 6 24.74 -31.15 25.21
C GLU A 6 24.54 -31.51 23.74
N ASN A 7 23.43 -32.20 23.39
CA ASN A 7 23.16 -32.66 22.04
C ASN A 7 22.32 -31.67 21.25
N TYR A 8 21.42 -30.92 21.91
CA TYR A 8 20.43 -30.03 21.28
C TYR A 8 20.41 -28.66 21.99
N PRO A 9 21.55 -27.91 21.99
CA PRO A 9 21.65 -26.68 22.79
C PRO A 9 20.77 -25.55 22.27
N LEU A 10 20.58 -25.43 20.96
CA LEU A 10 19.73 -24.37 20.36
C LEU A 10 18.24 -24.64 20.65
N LEU A 11 17.81 -25.89 20.49
CA LEU A 11 16.44 -26.30 20.82
C LEU A 11 16.10 -26.06 22.28
N VAL A 12 17.01 -26.48 23.21
CA VAL A 12 16.81 -26.24 24.65
C VAL A 12 16.73 -24.77 24.99
N PHE A 13 17.59 -23.94 24.38
CA PHE A 13 17.52 -22.48 24.53
C PHE A 13 16.17 -21.92 24.08
N VAL A 14 15.72 -22.28 22.89
CA VAL A 14 14.46 -21.77 22.32
C VAL A 14 13.24 -22.23 23.14
N LEU A 15 13.22 -23.48 23.58
CA LEU A 15 12.17 -24.01 24.46
C LEU A 15 12.14 -23.29 25.83
N SER A 16 13.31 -22.92 26.39
CA SER A 16 13.37 -22.12 27.61
C SER A 16 12.80 -20.71 27.45
N GLN A 17 12.86 -20.12 26.25
CA GLN A 17 12.25 -18.83 25.94
C GLN A 17 10.73 -18.94 25.77
N LEU A 18 10.24 -20.07 25.21
CA LEU A 18 8.80 -20.32 25.03
C LEU A 18 8.08 -20.63 26.34
N ASN A 19 8.67 -21.53 27.15
CA ASN A 19 8.07 -22.01 28.39
C ASN A 19 9.12 -22.11 29.52
N PRO A 20 9.49 -21.01 30.19
CA PRO A 20 10.51 -20.99 31.22
C PRO A 20 10.22 -21.93 32.43
N ASN A 21 8.93 -22.16 32.71
CA ASN A 21 8.48 -23.02 33.81
C ASN A 21 8.69 -24.52 33.55
N ASP A 22 8.68 -24.90 32.28
CA ASP A 22 8.74 -26.29 31.84
C ASP A 22 10.13 -26.71 31.37
N HIS A 23 10.92 -25.74 30.90
CA HIS A 23 12.25 -25.91 30.37
C HIS A 23 13.23 -25.01 31.15
N PRO A 24 14.07 -25.56 32.04
CA PRO A 24 15.01 -24.75 32.76
C PRO A 24 16.05 -24.14 31.81
N PRO A 25 16.56 -22.94 32.13
CA PRO A 25 17.60 -22.31 31.31
C PRO A 25 18.83 -23.17 31.20
N LEU A 26 19.55 -22.99 30.09
CA LEU A 26 20.85 -23.68 29.88
C LEU A 26 21.83 -23.42 31.02
N PRO A 27 22.64 -24.41 31.38
CA PRO A 27 23.78 -24.19 32.27
C PRO A 27 24.70 -23.09 31.74
N PRO A 28 25.34 -22.27 32.61
CA PRO A 28 26.11 -21.10 32.16
C PRO A 28 27.23 -21.44 31.15
N GLN A 29 27.89 -22.60 31.28
CA GLN A 29 28.89 -23.04 30.31
C GLN A 29 28.30 -23.38 28.95
N ALA A 30 27.17 -24.10 28.93
CA ALA A 30 26.47 -24.42 27.68
C ALA A 30 25.92 -23.18 27.00
N TYR A 31 25.40 -22.21 27.76
CA TYR A 31 24.95 -20.92 27.24
C TYR A 31 26.09 -20.10 26.62
N ASN A 32 27.25 -20.03 27.28
CA ASN A 32 28.43 -19.32 26.73
C ASN A 32 28.94 -19.98 25.44
N ASN A 33 28.95 -21.29 25.36
CA ASN A 33 29.31 -22.01 24.13
C ASN A 33 28.30 -21.74 23.02
N LEU A 34 27.00 -21.70 23.36
CA LEU A 34 25.96 -21.43 22.43
C LEU A 34 26.05 -20.01 21.83
N ILE A 35 26.26 -18.97 22.66
CA ILE A 35 26.44 -17.59 22.20
C ILE A 35 27.70 -17.45 21.33
N THR A 36 28.77 -18.20 21.65
CA THR A 36 29.98 -18.18 20.85
C THR A 36 29.73 -18.75 19.44
N LYS A 37 28.94 -19.82 19.34
CA LYS A 37 28.55 -20.42 18.06
C LYS A 37 27.52 -19.55 17.30
N TYR A 38 26.55 -19.00 18.01
CA TYR A 38 25.42 -18.23 17.44
C TYR A 38 25.47 -16.78 17.93
N ARG A 39 26.33 -15.96 17.30
CA ARG A 39 26.64 -14.57 17.73
C ARG A 39 25.45 -13.64 17.84
N HIS A 40 24.40 -13.89 17.02
CA HIS A 40 23.20 -13.06 16.99
C HIS A 40 22.05 -13.59 17.85
N LEU A 41 22.29 -14.60 18.70
CA LEU A 41 21.25 -15.27 19.49
C LEU A 41 20.63 -14.37 20.57
N THR A 42 21.28 -13.25 20.92
CA THR A 42 20.74 -12.22 21.82
C THR A 42 19.81 -11.23 21.13
N ASN A 43 19.74 -11.26 19.78
CA ASN A 43 18.86 -10.38 19.00
C ASN A 43 17.41 -10.84 19.12
N SER A 44 16.51 -9.91 19.46
CA SER A 44 15.08 -10.18 19.65
C SER A 44 14.38 -10.72 18.39
N THR A 45 14.82 -10.29 17.20
CA THR A 45 14.29 -10.78 15.92
C THR A 45 14.69 -12.23 15.68
N VAL A 46 15.93 -12.59 15.95
CA VAL A 46 16.41 -13.97 15.85
C VAL A 46 15.65 -14.87 16.83
N ILE A 47 15.52 -14.44 18.07
CA ILE A 47 14.77 -15.20 19.10
C ILE A 47 13.31 -15.39 18.64
N SER A 48 12.67 -14.36 18.15
CA SER A 48 11.28 -14.42 17.66
C SER A 48 11.14 -15.39 16.49
N SER A 49 12.03 -15.34 15.51
CA SER A 49 12.01 -16.23 14.35
C SER A 49 12.25 -17.68 14.75
N LEU A 50 13.22 -17.93 15.65
CA LEU A 50 13.51 -19.26 16.18
C LEU A 50 12.32 -19.81 16.99
N THR A 51 11.70 -18.99 17.84
CA THR A 51 10.52 -19.42 18.62
C THR A 51 9.32 -19.77 17.78
N GLN A 52 9.11 -19.07 16.67
CA GLN A 52 8.05 -19.36 15.70
C GLN A 52 8.33 -20.63 14.88
N ALA A 53 9.60 -20.95 14.67
CA ALA A 53 10.00 -22.11 13.88
C ALA A 53 9.94 -23.44 14.63
N VAL A 54 9.80 -23.45 15.97
CA VAL A 54 9.70 -24.69 16.75
C VAL A 54 8.42 -25.46 16.39
N PRO A 55 8.53 -26.74 16.00
CA PRO A 55 7.35 -27.54 15.68
C PRO A 55 6.40 -27.65 16.87
N VAL A 56 5.12 -27.40 16.64
CA VAL A 56 4.06 -27.47 17.67
C VAL A 56 4.03 -28.83 18.37
N GLN A 57 4.39 -29.89 17.65
CA GLN A 57 4.47 -31.26 18.20
C GLN A 57 5.49 -31.37 19.33
N ILE A 58 6.62 -30.67 19.26
CA ILE A 58 7.65 -30.70 20.30
C ILE A 58 7.21 -29.93 21.54
N THR A 59 6.49 -28.83 21.35
CA THR A 59 5.97 -28.02 22.47
C THR A 59 4.79 -28.67 23.19
N GLN A 60 4.02 -29.53 22.51
CA GLN A 60 2.82 -30.19 23.05
C GLN A 60 3.08 -31.62 23.55
N THR A 61 4.14 -32.28 23.06
CA THR A 61 4.41 -33.69 23.43
C THR A 61 5.20 -33.75 24.73
N ARG A 62 4.51 -33.50 25.85
CA ARG A 62 4.94 -33.98 27.16
C ARG A 62 4.67 -35.48 27.22
N LEU A 63 5.34 -36.26 26.44
CA LEU A 63 5.40 -37.67 26.66
C LEU A 63 6.20 -37.91 27.95
N LEU A 64 5.47 -38.29 29.01
CA LEU A 64 6.05 -38.88 30.20
C LEU A 64 6.60 -40.27 29.82
N LEU A 65 7.61 -40.27 28.94
CA LEU A 65 8.40 -41.45 28.67
C LEU A 65 9.16 -41.78 29.94
N GLY A 66 8.98 -43.01 30.42
CA GLY A 66 9.79 -43.52 31.49
C GLY A 66 11.32 -43.49 31.16
N THR A 67 12.15 -43.94 32.08
CA THR A 67 13.57 -44.08 31.81
C THR A 67 13.80 -44.99 30.60
N ARG A 68 14.73 -44.60 29.74
CA ARG A 68 15.13 -45.40 28.58
C ARG A 68 15.62 -46.76 29.01
N PRO A 69 15.11 -47.87 28.39
CA PRO A 69 15.60 -49.22 28.71
C PRO A 69 17.11 -49.35 28.42
N ASP A 70 17.79 -50.13 29.22
CA ASP A 70 19.19 -50.47 28.98
C ASP A 70 19.32 -51.24 27.65
N PRO A 71 20.38 -50.95 26.81
CA PRO A 71 20.60 -51.59 25.51
C PRO A 71 20.64 -53.14 25.58
N ASP A 72 21.19 -53.70 26.65
CA ASP A 72 21.25 -55.13 26.85
C ASP A 72 19.86 -55.72 27.10
N THR A 73 18.99 -54.99 27.83
CA THR A 73 17.60 -55.36 28.08
C THR A 73 16.79 -55.31 26.77
N VAL A 74 17.02 -54.30 25.92
CA VAL A 74 16.34 -54.20 24.60
C VAL A 74 16.78 -55.31 23.67
N SER A 75 18.08 -55.60 23.62
CA SER A 75 18.64 -56.68 22.81
C SER A 75 18.07 -58.07 23.24
N ALA A 76 18.02 -58.32 24.55
CA ALA A 76 17.40 -59.52 25.11
C ALA A 76 15.90 -59.62 24.77
N ALA A 77 15.17 -58.51 24.87
CA ALA A 77 13.75 -58.45 24.53
C ALA A 77 13.49 -58.73 23.02
N ARG A 78 14.29 -58.16 22.12
CA ARG A 78 14.20 -58.43 20.67
C ARG A 78 14.53 -59.87 20.33
N SER A 79 15.59 -60.46 20.95
CA SER A 79 15.97 -61.86 20.80
C SER A 79 14.84 -62.80 21.25
N LYS A 80 14.23 -62.53 22.41
CA LYS A 80 13.11 -63.32 22.97
C LYS A 80 11.88 -63.19 22.08
N LEU A 81 11.51 -62.01 21.62
CA LEU A 81 10.39 -61.84 20.71
C LEU A 81 10.58 -62.58 19.40
N ALA A 82 11.78 -62.65 18.83
CA ALA A 82 12.08 -63.46 17.65
C ALA A 82 11.86 -64.94 17.86
N GLN A 83 12.19 -65.44 19.06
CA GLN A 83 11.94 -66.88 19.44
C GLN A 83 10.45 -67.16 19.61
N PHE A 84 9.64 -66.21 20.10
CA PHE A 84 8.19 -66.41 20.32
C PHE A 84 7.35 -66.20 19.05
N GLN A 85 7.89 -65.65 17.98
CA GLN A 85 7.14 -65.52 16.68
C GLN A 85 6.86 -66.90 16.04
N GLU A 86 7.61 -67.96 16.44
CA GLU A 86 7.36 -69.35 16.00
C GLU A 86 6.25 -70.05 16.81
N THR A 87 5.85 -69.51 17.96
CA THR A 87 4.77 -70.05 18.80
C THR A 87 3.72 -68.98 19.12
N ALA A 88 2.57 -69.07 18.46
CA ALA A 88 1.46 -68.07 18.52
C ALA A 88 0.73 -68.08 19.87
N THR A 89 1.43 -67.76 20.99
CA THR A 89 0.83 -67.63 22.30
C THR A 89 1.06 -66.25 22.90
N SER A 90 -0.04 -65.47 23.05
CA SER A 90 -0.01 -64.23 23.85
C SER A 90 0.17 -64.63 25.31
N SER A 91 1.35 -64.37 25.86
CA SER A 91 1.64 -64.52 27.27
C SER A 91 2.05 -63.17 27.89
N PRO A 92 1.83 -62.96 29.21
CA PRO A 92 2.24 -61.72 29.87
C PRO A 92 3.70 -61.36 29.68
N GLU A 93 4.56 -62.35 29.50
CA GLU A 93 6.01 -62.17 29.21
C GLU A 93 6.26 -61.57 27.82
N VAL A 94 5.51 -62.01 26.81
CA VAL A 94 5.59 -61.49 25.45
C VAL A 94 5.18 -60.01 25.39
N ASP A 95 4.10 -59.69 26.11
CA ASP A 95 3.61 -58.29 26.19
C ASP A 95 4.58 -57.39 26.91
N MET A 96 5.30 -57.90 27.95
CA MET A 96 6.39 -57.16 28.60
C MET A 96 7.56 -56.89 27.64
N TYR A 97 8.03 -57.86 26.87
CA TYR A 97 9.11 -57.67 25.92
C TYR A 97 8.69 -56.70 24.78
N ARG A 98 7.42 -56.79 24.30
CA ARG A 98 6.85 -55.80 23.34
C ARG A 98 6.86 -54.39 23.93
N ALA A 99 6.50 -54.22 25.20
CA ALA A 99 6.48 -52.94 25.86
C ALA A 99 7.91 -52.31 25.95
N VAL A 100 8.92 -53.14 26.24
CA VAL A 100 10.32 -52.69 26.28
C VAL A 100 10.78 -52.23 24.91
N VAL A 101 10.54 -52.99 23.84
CA VAL A 101 10.93 -52.62 22.47
C VAL A 101 10.20 -51.38 22.03
N LYS A 102 8.88 -51.31 22.28
CA LYS A 102 8.07 -50.12 21.95
C LYS A 102 8.53 -48.88 22.69
N LEU A 103 8.94 -49.00 23.95
CA LEU A 103 9.45 -47.88 24.74
C LEU A 103 10.79 -47.36 24.12
N GLU A 104 11.67 -48.26 23.68
CA GLU A 104 12.91 -47.89 22.99
C GLU A 104 12.61 -47.19 21.64
N GLU A 105 11.69 -47.73 20.81
CA GLU A 105 11.26 -47.09 19.56
C GLU A 105 10.71 -45.66 19.79
N MET A 106 9.93 -45.48 20.87
CA MET A 106 9.44 -44.15 21.25
C MET A 106 10.58 -43.21 21.66
N HIS A 107 11.61 -43.71 22.30
CA HIS A 107 12.82 -42.90 22.63
C HIS A 107 13.60 -42.53 21.37
N GLU A 108 13.81 -43.49 20.46
CA GLU A 108 14.46 -43.24 19.16
C GLU A 108 13.71 -42.22 18.32
N ASP A 109 12.36 -42.31 18.29
CA ASP A 109 11.53 -41.36 17.58
C ASP A 109 11.62 -39.94 18.17
N CYS A 110 11.62 -39.81 19.48
CA CYS A 110 11.81 -38.52 20.13
C CYS A 110 13.21 -37.91 19.84
N GLU A 111 14.26 -38.72 19.90
CA GLU A 111 15.60 -38.24 19.55
C GLU A 111 15.70 -37.78 18.09
N ARG A 112 15.06 -38.51 17.18
CA ARG A 112 14.99 -38.11 15.78
C ARG A 112 14.28 -36.77 15.60
N GLN A 113 13.12 -36.58 16.26
CA GLN A 113 12.39 -35.31 16.24
C GLN A 113 13.21 -34.14 16.82
N PHE A 114 13.94 -34.36 17.90
CA PHE A 114 14.79 -33.33 18.48
C PHE A 114 15.94 -32.96 17.53
N LYS A 115 16.55 -33.96 16.88
CA LYS A 115 17.58 -33.73 15.88
C LYS A 115 17.10 -32.95 14.68
N GLU A 116 15.95 -33.34 14.12
CA GLU A 116 15.31 -32.64 12.99
C GLU A 116 14.94 -31.19 13.36
N ALA A 117 14.49 -30.96 14.62
CA ALA A 117 14.18 -29.62 15.10
C ALA A 117 15.44 -28.77 15.28
N GLU A 118 16.53 -29.32 15.83
CA GLU A 118 17.81 -28.60 15.97
C GLU A 118 18.36 -28.21 14.59
N GLU A 119 18.38 -29.14 13.61
CA GLU A 119 18.80 -28.88 12.23
C GLU A 119 17.91 -27.83 11.52
N MET A 120 16.61 -27.79 11.84
CA MET A 120 15.71 -26.78 11.31
C MET A 120 15.99 -25.42 11.93
N LEU A 121 16.19 -25.35 13.25
CA LEU A 121 16.56 -24.13 13.95
C LEU A 121 17.91 -23.58 13.49
N ASP A 122 18.92 -24.44 13.23
CA ASP A 122 20.19 -24.04 12.62
C ASP A 122 19.94 -23.33 11.26
N ARG A 123 19.14 -23.93 10.38
CA ARG A 123 18.80 -23.32 9.06
C ARG A 123 18.08 -21.99 9.19
N VAL A 124 17.13 -21.88 10.11
CA VAL A 124 16.41 -20.63 10.38
C VAL A 124 17.36 -19.58 10.93
N TYR A 125 18.24 -19.97 11.88
CA TYR A 125 19.25 -19.07 12.40
C TYR A 125 20.17 -18.56 11.29
N ASP A 126 20.70 -19.45 10.43
CA ASP A 126 21.61 -19.08 9.33
C ASP A 126 20.90 -18.12 8.35
N SER A 127 19.63 -18.36 8.03
CA SER A 127 18.84 -17.47 7.17
C SER A 127 18.65 -16.08 7.78
N VAL A 128 18.23 -16.02 9.05
CA VAL A 128 17.97 -14.75 9.74
C VAL A 128 19.26 -14.01 10.07
N SER A 129 20.34 -14.74 10.42
CA SER A 129 21.64 -14.13 10.70
C SER A 129 22.33 -13.63 9.43
N ALA A 130 22.12 -14.25 8.26
CA ALA A 130 22.60 -13.73 6.99
C ALA A 130 21.95 -12.39 6.65
N GLU A 131 20.66 -12.22 6.98
CA GLU A 131 19.97 -10.93 6.87
C GLU A 131 20.53 -9.88 7.85
N LEU A 132 20.95 -10.31 9.05
CA LEU A 132 21.53 -9.42 10.07
C LEU A 132 22.97 -9.00 9.77
N VAL A 133 23.74 -9.78 9.05
CA VAL A 133 25.10 -9.40 8.59
C VAL A 133 25.04 -8.22 7.61
N ASP A 134 23.89 -8.01 6.92
CA ASP A 134 23.66 -6.84 6.11
C ASP A 134 23.16 -5.60 6.91
N VAL A 135 22.91 -5.74 8.24
CA VAL A 135 22.58 -4.59 9.10
C VAL A 135 23.87 -3.84 9.42
N ASN A 136 23.97 -2.63 8.93
CA ASN A 136 25.08 -1.74 9.15
C ASN A 136 25.35 -1.53 10.66
N GLU A 137 26.62 -1.53 11.09
CA GLU A 137 27.02 -1.36 12.49
C GLU A 137 26.48 -0.05 13.10
N ASP A 138 26.37 1.03 12.31
CA ASP A 138 25.81 2.30 12.75
C ASP A 138 24.33 2.17 13.10
N ALA A 139 23.54 1.41 12.32
CA ALA A 139 22.15 1.15 12.61
C ALA A 139 21.97 0.36 13.93
N VAL A 140 22.82 -0.63 14.17
CA VAL A 140 22.82 -1.41 15.43
C VAL A 140 23.16 -0.51 16.61
N LYS A 141 24.16 0.36 16.47
CA LYS A 141 24.57 1.30 17.52
C LYS A 141 23.45 2.25 17.92
N ILE A 142 22.74 2.80 16.95
CA ILE A 142 21.59 3.70 17.18
C ILE A 142 20.50 2.97 17.97
N LEU A 143 20.18 1.72 17.60
CA LEU A 143 19.19 0.91 18.32
C LEU A 143 19.62 0.62 19.76
N GLN A 144 20.91 0.31 19.99
CA GLN A 144 21.48 0.09 21.34
C GLN A 144 21.44 1.37 22.20
N GLU A 145 21.75 2.54 21.61
CA GLU A 145 21.63 3.83 22.30
C GLU A 145 20.18 4.10 22.73
N ALA A 146 19.22 3.82 21.85
CA ALA A 146 17.80 3.95 22.18
C ALA A 146 17.35 2.96 23.26
N GLU A 147 17.83 1.73 23.26
CA GLU A 147 17.55 0.72 24.30
C GLU A 147 18.13 1.14 25.67
N SER A 148 19.23 1.90 25.69
CA SER A 148 19.80 2.48 26.92
C SER A 148 18.98 3.64 27.49
N GLY A 149 17.85 4.02 26.85
CA GLY A 149 16.94 5.08 27.28
C GLY A 149 17.30 6.47 26.75
N VAL A 150 18.24 6.57 25.81
CA VAL A 150 18.55 7.83 25.12
C VAL A 150 17.44 8.14 24.12
N VAL A 151 16.87 9.35 24.15
CA VAL A 151 15.89 9.79 23.16
C VAL A 151 16.64 10.17 21.88
N VAL A 152 16.44 9.38 20.82
CA VAL A 152 17.03 9.63 19.51
C VAL A 152 16.02 10.42 18.68
N GLU A 153 16.32 11.70 18.38
CA GLU A 153 15.46 12.58 17.58
C GLU A 153 15.87 12.62 16.11
N THR A 154 17.14 12.43 15.81
CA THR A 154 17.67 12.50 14.45
C THR A 154 18.56 11.32 14.16
N VAL A 155 18.33 10.66 13.03
CA VAL A 155 19.14 9.55 12.53
C VAL A 155 19.59 9.87 11.11
N ASP A 156 20.89 9.86 10.89
CA ASP A 156 21.49 9.97 9.56
C ASP A 156 22.27 8.69 9.23
N LEU A 157 21.73 7.94 8.29
CA LEU A 157 22.29 6.70 7.76
C LEU A 157 22.48 6.80 6.22
N ALA A 158 22.71 8.01 5.70
CA ALA A 158 22.99 8.20 4.28
C ALA A 158 24.30 7.54 3.85
N ASP A 159 24.35 7.03 2.62
CA ASP A 159 25.56 6.47 2.00
C ASP A 159 26.18 5.29 2.78
N ARG A 160 25.36 4.45 3.43
CA ARG A 160 25.83 3.32 4.27
C ARG A 160 25.69 1.95 3.61
N GLN A 161 25.30 1.90 2.33
CA GLN A 161 25.08 0.65 1.59
C GLN A 161 24.04 -0.29 2.25
N LEU A 162 23.09 0.28 3.00
CA LEU A 162 22.04 -0.46 3.69
C LEU A 162 21.16 -1.18 2.65
N LYS A 163 20.98 -2.49 2.82
CA LYS A 163 20.07 -3.30 2.01
C LYS A 163 18.69 -3.43 2.65
N LEU A 164 18.65 -3.38 3.97
CA LEU A 164 17.40 -3.40 4.72
C LEU A 164 17.46 -2.45 5.93
N LEU A 165 16.31 -1.96 6.35
CA LEU A 165 16.10 -1.24 7.60
C LEU A 165 15.39 -2.17 8.58
N PRO A 166 15.98 -2.47 9.77
CA PRO A 166 15.35 -3.36 10.74
C PRO A 166 14.00 -2.86 11.26
N GLU A 167 13.05 -3.76 11.50
CA GLU A 167 11.77 -3.47 12.14
C GLU A 167 11.91 -2.77 13.51
N ALA A 168 13.01 -2.99 14.19
CA ALA A 168 13.32 -2.35 15.47
C ALA A 168 13.36 -0.81 15.40
N PHE A 169 13.61 -0.22 14.22
CA PHE A 169 13.56 1.25 14.02
C PHE A 169 12.21 1.85 14.37
N GLY A 170 11.10 1.10 14.20
CA GLY A 170 9.77 1.55 14.61
C GLY A 170 9.61 1.79 16.12
N ARG A 171 10.57 1.32 16.95
CA ARG A 171 10.59 1.58 18.39
C ARG A 171 11.13 2.97 18.75
N LEU A 172 11.80 3.65 17.82
CA LEU A 172 12.38 4.99 18.00
C LEU A 172 11.28 6.06 18.00
N ARG A 173 10.34 6.00 18.94
CA ARG A 173 9.15 6.86 18.98
C ARG A 173 9.45 8.34 19.09
N GLY A 174 10.63 8.73 19.56
CA GLY A 174 11.11 10.10 19.64
C GLY A 174 11.65 10.66 18.32
N LEU A 175 11.77 9.82 17.28
CA LEU A 175 12.43 10.19 16.03
C LEU A 175 11.64 11.26 15.27
N VAL A 176 12.33 12.36 14.95
CA VAL A 176 11.80 13.51 14.22
C VAL A 176 12.32 13.55 12.79
N SER A 177 13.59 13.17 12.57
CA SER A 177 14.24 13.16 11.26
C SER A 177 14.97 11.85 11.00
N LEU A 178 14.69 11.25 9.84
CA LEU A 178 15.32 10.00 9.39
C LEU A 178 15.84 10.18 7.96
N ASN A 179 17.17 10.12 7.82
CA ASN A 179 17.84 10.14 6.54
C ASN A 179 18.41 8.76 6.21
N LEU A 180 17.87 8.14 5.17
CA LEU A 180 18.28 6.84 4.62
C LEU A 180 18.72 6.98 3.15
N SER A 181 19.05 8.18 2.70
CA SER A 181 19.36 8.43 1.29
C SER A 181 20.62 7.71 0.82
N ARG A 182 20.67 7.41 -0.47
CA ARG A 182 21.81 6.78 -1.16
C ARG A 182 22.23 5.45 -0.53
N ASN A 183 21.24 4.59 -0.30
CA ASN A 183 21.46 3.23 0.16
C ASN A 183 21.01 2.21 -0.91
N LEU A 184 20.89 0.96 -0.53
CA LEU A 184 20.49 -0.15 -1.40
C LEU A 184 19.14 -0.76 -0.99
N LEU A 185 18.31 0.01 -0.28
CA LEU A 185 17.04 -0.46 0.27
C LEU A 185 16.07 -0.82 -0.85
N GLU A 186 15.55 -2.05 -0.81
CA GLU A 186 14.51 -2.53 -1.74
C GLU A 186 13.10 -2.34 -1.17
N SER A 187 12.98 -2.27 0.16
CA SER A 187 11.73 -2.01 0.88
C SER A 187 11.99 -1.28 2.19
N LEU A 188 10.96 -0.65 2.73
CA LEU A 188 10.93 -0.13 4.10
C LEU A 188 10.08 -1.07 4.97
N PRO A 189 10.44 -1.25 6.27
CA PRO A 189 9.67 -2.07 7.18
C PRO A 189 8.30 -1.45 7.50
N ASP A 190 7.30 -2.27 7.77
CA ASP A 190 5.98 -1.79 8.15
C ASP A 190 5.97 -1.02 9.47
N SER A 191 6.95 -1.28 10.34
CA SER A 191 7.14 -0.54 11.59
C SER A 191 7.47 0.94 11.40
N ILE A 192 7.83 1.39 10.19
CA ILE A 192 8.00 2.83 9.89
C ILE A 192 6.75 3.63 10.29
N GLY A 193 5.56 3.05 10.14
CA GLY A 193 4.29 3.67 10.54
C GLY A 193 4.10 3.86 12.04
N LEU A 194 5.02 3.38 12.89
CA LEU A 194 5.02 3.62 14.34
C LEU A 194 5.75 4.91 14.73
N LEU A 195 6.45 5.55 13.78
CA LEU A 195 7.19 6.79 13.98
C LEU A 195 6.24 8.00 13.90
N LEU A 196 5.37 8.15 14.88
CA LEU A 196 4.31 9.16 14.87
C LEU A 196 4.83 10.60 14.97
N ASN A 197 6.05 10.80 15.48
CA ASN A 197 6.70 12.12 15.62
C ASN A 197 7.60 12.48 14.42
N LEU A 198 7.74 11.57 13.44
CA LEU A 198 8.61 11.76 12.28
C LEU A 198 8.09 12.91 11.42
N LYS A 199 8.92 13.95 11.22
CA LYS A 199 8.64 15.13 10.39
C LYS A 199 9.34 15.11 9.05
N VAL A 200 10.56 14.56 9.02
CA VAL A 200 11.38 14.51 7.81
C VAL A 200 11.81 13.08 7.54
N LEU A 201 11.46 12.56 6.38
CA LEU A 201 11.88 11.26 5.90
C LEU A 201 12.53 11.41 4.53
N ASN A 202 13.82 11.08 4.45
CA ASN A 202 14.56 11.03 3.21
C ASN A 202 14.98 9.58 2.91
N VAL A 203 14.40 9.01 1.86
CA VAL A 203 14.72 7.69 1.33
C VAL A 203 15.18 7.75 -0.13
N SER A 204 15.63 8.93 -0.57
CA SER A 204 16.07 9.14 -1.95
C SER A 204 17.31 8.32 -2.32
N GLY A 205 17.44 7.97 -3.60
CA GLY A 205 18.61 7.24 -4.09
C GLY A 205 18.70 5.80 -3.55
N ASN A 206 17.58 5.11 -3.50
CA ASN A 206 17.48 3.70 -3.11
C ASN A 206 16.95 2.83 -4.27
N LYS A 207 16.54 1.61 -3.99
CA LYS A 207 15.96 0.66 -4.94
C LYS A 207 14.50 0.33 -4.62
N LEU A 208 13.79 1.22 -3.92
CA LEU A 208 12.43 0.98 -3.46
C LEU A 208 11.48 0.79 -4.64
N ASN A 209 10.73 -0.31 -4.67
CA ASN A 209 9.68 -0.55 -5.66
C ASN A 209 8.33 0.00 -5.22
N THR A 210 8.09 0.02 -3.92
CA THR A 210 6.89 0.57 -3.28
C THR A 210 7.25 1.18 -1.93
N LEU A 211 6.42 2.10 -1.45
CA LEU A 211 6.41 2.51 -0.04
C LEU A 211 5.36 1.65 0.70
N PRO A 212 5.58 1.27 1.96
CA PRO A 212 4.60 0.50 2.72
C PRO A 212 3.34 1.33 2.99
N GLU A 213 2.17 0.69 3.00
CA GLU A 213 0.90 1.36 3.33
C GLU A 213 0.91 1.99 4.74
N SER A 214 1.72 1.44 5.64
CA SER A 214 1.90 1.94 7.00
C SER A 214 2.51 3.34 7.06
N ILE A 215 3.21 3.82 6.01
CA ILE A 215 3.79 5.18 5.99
C ILE A 215 2.74 6.26 6.19
N ALA A 216 1.49 6.00 5.77
CA ALA A 216 0.36 6.89 6.00
C ALA A 216 0.06 7.14 7.49
N ARG A 217 0.59 6.32 8.40
CA ARG A 217 0.45 6.52 9.85
C ARG A 217 1.41 7.56 10.42
N CYS A 218 2.46 7.92 9.67
CA CYS A 218 3.39 8.99 10.07
C CYS A 218 2.72 10.38 9.97
N SER A 219 1.68 10.62 10.75
CA SER A 219 0.80 11.79 10.62
C SER A 219 1.49 13.13 10.88
N SER A 220 2.65 13.14 11.52
CA SER A 220 3.46 14.36 11.74
C SER A 220 4.38 14.70 10.58
N LEU A 221 4.41 13.88 9.51
CA LEU A 221 5.34 14.05 8.41
C LEU A 221 5.06 15.34 7.64
N VAL A 222 6.11 16.16 7.48
CA VAL A 222 6.10 17.45 6.79
C VAL A 222 6.85 17.36 5.46
N GLU A 223 7.93 16.58 5.43
CA GLU A 223 8.76 16.40 4.24
C GLU A 223 9.02 14.91 3.96
N LEU A 224 8.73 14.49 2.73
CA LEU A 224 9.03 13.15 2.21
C LEU A 224 9.81 13.29 0.90
N ASP A 225 11.05 12.82 0.92
CA ASP A 225 11.85 12.65 -0.29
C ASP A 225 12.05 11.16 -0.59
N ALA A 226 11.37 10.68 -1.63
CA ALA A 226 11.49 9.33 -2.17
C ALA A 226 11.98 9.35 -3.63
N SER A 227 12.70 10.40 -4.01
CA SER A 227 13.27 10.56 -5.36
C SER A 227 14.34 9.51 -5.67
N PHE A 228 14.64 9.32 -6.95
CA PHE A 228 15.67 8.36 -7.40
C PHE A 228 15.45 6.94 -6.84
N ASN A 229 14.27 6.39 -7.07
CA ASN A 229 13.90 5.02 -6.71
C ASN A 229 13.27 4.30 -7.91
N ASN A 230 12.66 3.14 -7.68
CA ASN A 230 11.94 2.35 -8.69
C ASN A 230 10.43 2.32 -8.43
N LEU A 231 9.88 3.32 -7.75
CA LEU A 231 8.47 3.32 -7.33
C LEU A 231 7.55 3.25 -8.55
N VAL A 232 6.67 2.25 -8.57
CA VAL A 232 5.64 2.06 -9.60
C VAL A 232 4.29 2.62 -9.20
N CYS A 233 4.04 2.75 -7.90
CA CYS A 233 2.85 3.36 -7.31
C CYS A 233 3.16 3.94 -5.94
N LEU A 234 2.30 4.83 -5.48
CA LEU A 234 2.26 5.30 -4.09
C LEU A 234 1.20 4.52 -3.31
N PRO A 235 1.32 4.42 -1.96
CA PRO A 235 0.29 3.83 -1.11
C PRO A 235 -1.09 4.42 -1.36
N THR A 236 -2.11 3.56 -1.39
CA THR A 236 -3.48 3.98 -1.74
C THR A 236 -4.09 4.96 -0.75
N ASN A 237 -3.67 4.90 0.50
CA ASN A 237 -4.15 5.71 1.62
C ASN A 237 -3.22 6.90 1.97
N ILE A 238 -2.16 7.14 1.21
CA ILE A 238 -1.09 8.09 1.55
C ILE A 238 -1.63 9.49 1.88
N GLY A 239 -2.58 10.01 1.10
CA GLY A 239 -3.13 11.34 1.29
C GLY A 239 -4.10 11.47 2.46
N TYR A 240 -4.72 10.37 2.89
CA TYR A 240 -5.58 10.38 4.07
C TYR A 240 -4.79 10.42 5.38
N GLY A 241 -3.56 9.92 5.36
CA GLY A 241 -2.70 9.86 6.55
C GLY A 241 -1.75 11.04 6.67
N LEU A 242 -1.15 11.49 5.58
CA LEU A 242 -0.12 12.51 5.58
C LEU A 242 -0.71 13.93 5.39
N LEU A 243 -1.66 14.30 6.25
CA LEU A 243 -2.39 15.58 6.14
C LEU A 243 -1.50 16.81 6.40
N ASN A 244 -0.39 16.64 7.11
CA ASN A 244 0.56 17.71 7.41
C ASN A 244 1.72 17.81 6.41
N LEU A 245 1.74 16.95 5.37
CA LEU A 245 2.82 16.94 4.39
C LEU A 245 2.82 18.24 3.58
N GLU A 246 3.95 18.96 3.62
CA GLU A 246 4.15 20.20 2.87
C GLU A 246 5.03 19.99 1.63
N ARG A 247 5.96 19.04 1.69
CA ARG A 247 6.91 18.77 0.59
C ARG A 247 6.93 17.29 0.25
N LEU A 248 6.64 16.99 -1.02
CA LEU A 248 6.71 15.63 -1.59
C LEU A 248 7.60 15.66 -2.82
N SER A 249 8.74 14.96 -2.75
CA SER A 249 9.61 14.71 -3.88
C SER A 249 9.59 13.21 -4.22
N ILE A 250 9.14 12.91 -5.43
CA ILE A 250 9.02 11.56 -5.98
C ILE A 250 9.56 11.49 -7.40
N LYS A 251 10.42 12.45 -7.75
CA LYS A 251 11.05 12.54 -9.06
C LYS A 251 11.96 11.34 -9.35
N LEU A 252 12.20 11.07 -10.64
CA LEU A 252 13.05 9.97 -11.09
C LEU A 252 12.60 8.62 -10.48
N ASN A 253 11.36 8.26 -10.80
CA ASN A 253 10.71 7.00 -10.46
C ASN A 253 10.00 6.42 -11.70
N LYS A 254 9.10 5.45 -11.52
CA LYS A 254 8.32 4.78 -12.56
C LYS A 254 6.82 4.89 -12.32
N LEU A 255 6.40 6.01 -11.71
CA LEU A 255 4.99 6.23 -11.35
C LEU A 255 4.16 6.47 -12.61
N ARG A 256 3.06 5.72 -12.76
CA ARG A 256 2.11 5.87 -13.87
C ARG A 256 0.88 6.69 -13.52
N THR A 257 0.49 6.62 -12.26
CA THR A 257 -0.68 7.35 -11.76
C THR A 257 -0.46 7.75 -10.31
N PHE A 258 -1.16 8.77 -9.87
CA PHE A 258 -1.30 9.07 -8.44
C PHE A 258 -2.55 8.41 -7.87
N PRO A 259 -2.53 7.91 -6.62
CA PRO A 259 -3.73 7.48 -5.95
C PRO A 259 -4.67 8.69 -5.73
N PRO A 260 -6.00 8.52 -5.85
CA PRO A 260 -6.95 9.62 -5.63
C PRO A 260 -6.79 10.32 -4.28
N SER A 261 -6.31 9.60 -3.26
CA SER A 261 -6.06 10.16 -1.93
C SER A 261 -5.01 11.27 -1.90
N ILE A 262 -4.09 11.35 -2.89
CA ILE A 262 -3.09 12.44 -2.94
C ILE A 262 -3.76 13.82 -2.88
N CYS A 263 -4.97 13.94 -3.44
CA CYS A 263 -5.75 15.17 -3.44
C CYS A 263 -6.23 15.61 -2.06
N GLU A 264 -6.11 14.77 -1.04
CA GLU A 264 -6.46 15.11 0.35
C GLU A 264 -5.27 15.67 1.15
N MET A 265 -4.07 15.73 0.57
CA MET A 265 -2.88 16.37 1.16
C MET A 265 -2.99 17.90 1.15
N ARG A 266 -3.95 18.46 1.84
CA ARG A 266 -4.30 19.90 1.76
C ARG A 266 -3.21 20.84 2.28
N SER A 267 -2.20 20.34 2.97
CA SER A 267 -1.04 21.11 3.43
C SER A 267 0.07 21.18 2.38
N LEU A 268 -0.04 20.40 1.28
CA LEU A 268 1.03 20.27 0.30
C LEU A 268 1.28 21.60 -0.43
N LYS A 269 2.56 22.06 -0.38
CA LYS A 269 3.06 23.28 -1.02
C LYS A 269 3.98 22.97 -2.20
N TYR A 270 4.70 21.86 -2.13
CA TYR A 270 5.68 21.46 -3.12
C TYR A 270 5.45 20.02 -3.55
N LEU A 271 5.22 19.79 -4.84
CA LEU A 271 5.10 18.46 -5.45
C LEU A 271 6.05 18.39 -6.66
N ASP A 272 7.04 17.53 -6.55
CA ASP A 272 7.98 17.25 -7.62
C ASP A 272 7.90 15.79 -8.05
N ALA A 273 7.38 15.57 -9.24
CA ALA A 273 7.19 14.26 -9.85
C ALA A 273 7.78 14.19 -11.27
N HIS A 274 8.82 15.01 -11.55
CA HIS A 274 9.45 14.96 -12.84
C HIS A 274 10.22 13.66 -13.09
N PHE A 275 10.45 13.30 -14.34
CA PHE A 275 11.03 12.01 -14.75
C PHE A 275 10.29 10.81 -14.14
N ASN A 276 9.02 10.70 -14.50
CA ASN A 276 8.15 9.54 -14.22
C ASN A 276 7.47 9.08 -15.52
N GLU A 277 6.46 8.19 -15.40
CA GLU A 277 5.65 7.66 -16.52
C GLU A 277 4.17 8.07 -16.33
N LEU A 278 3.89 9.29 -15.84
CA LEU A 278 2.54 9.71 -15.49
C LEU A 278 1.68 9.90 -16.75
N HIS A 279 0.52 9.25 -16.80
CA HIS A 279 -0.46 9.36 -17.90
C HIS A 279 -1.43 10.52 -17.71
N GLY A 280 -1.59 11.00 -16.48
CA GLY A 280 -2.49 12.09 -16.11
C GLY A 280 -2.51 12.36 -14.61
N LEU A 281 -3.30 13.34 -14.21
CA LEU A 281 -3.52 13.70 -12.81
C LEU A 281 -4.93 13.29 -12.37
N PRO A 282 -5.15 13.01 -11.08
CA PRO A 282 -6.48 12.79 -10.53
C PRO A 282 -7.38 14.01 -10.78
N ARG A 283 -8.64 13.76 -11.14
CA ARG A 283 -9.60 14.84 -11.41
C ARG A 283 -9.83 15.81 -10.24
N ALA A 284 -9.50 15.41 -9.01
CA ALA A 284 -9.67 16.23 -7.81
C ALA A 284 -8.39 16.98 -7.40
N ILE A 285 -7.38 17.09 -8.28
CA ILE A 285 -6.09 17.71 -7.96
C ILE A 285 -6.24 19.16 -7.47
N GLY A 286 -7.24 19.87 -7.92
CA GLY A 286 -7.55 21.24 -7.49
C GLY A 286 -7.83 21.40 -5.99
N LYS A 287 -8.08 20.29 -5.24
CA LYS A 287 -8.18 20.34 -3.79
C LYS A 287 -6.89 20.72 -3.08
N LEU A 288 -5.74 20.62 -3.77
CA LEU A 288 -4.43 21.00 -3.24
C LEU A 288 -4.27 22.54 -3.27
N THR A 289 -5.17 23.26 -2.67
CA THR A 289 -5.24 24.73 -2.76
C THR A 289 -4.04 25.46 -2.15
N ARG A 290 -3.19 24.79 -1.37
CA ARG A 290 -1.94 25.36 -0.85
C ARG A 290 -0.73 25.09 -1.73
N LEU A 291 -0.89 24.36 -2.83
CA LEU A 291 0.22 24.02 -3.71
C LEU A 291 0.79 25.26 -4.37
N GLU A 292 2.10 25.47 -4.19
CA GLU A 292 2.83 26.61 -4.73
C GLU A 292 3.74 26.22 -5.90
N VAL A 293 4.30 25.01 -5.85
CA VAL A 293 5.21 24.49 -6.89
C VAL A 293 4.74 23.09 -7.32
N LEU A 294 4.53 22.94 -8.62
CA LEU A 294 4.19 21.67 -9.25
C LEU A 294 5.14 21.41 -10.42
N ASN A 295 5.97 20.39 -10.29
CA ASN A 295 6.85 19.94 -11.36
C ASN A 295 6.43 18.56 -11.86
N LEU A 296 5.96 18.51 -13.11
CA LEU A 296 5.56 17.31 -13.84
C LEU A 296 6.35 17.16 -15.14
N SER A 297 7.51 17.82 -15.26
CA SER A 297 8.29 17.76 -16.47
C SER A 297 8.81 16.35 -16.76
N SER A 298 9.08 16.07 -18.01
CA SER A 298 9.68 14.80 -18.45
C SER A 298 8.93 13.54 -18.01
N ASN A 299 7.59 13.59 -18.10
CA ASN A 299 6.76 12.38 -18.11
C ASN A 299 6.57 11.87 -19.56
N PHE A 300 7.47 12.24 -20.40
CA PHE A 300 7.78 11.86 -21.77
C PHE A 300 6.59 11.63 -22.72
N ASN A 301 6.08 10.39 -22.78
CA ASN A 301 5.10 10.03 -23.79
C ASN A 301 3.69 9.84 -23.22
N ASP A 302 3.51 10.01 -21.94
CA ASP A 302 2.32 9.53 -21.27
C ASP A 302 1.41 10.65 -20.77
N LEU A 303 1.96 11.83 -20.36
CA LEU A 303 1.16 12.97 -19.93
C LEU A 303 0.66 13.78 -21.12
N THR A 304 -0.59 13.52 -21.50
CA THR A 304 -1.22 14.13 -22.70
C THR A 304 -2.19 15.25 -22.37
N GLU A 305 -2.76 15.27 -21.16
CA GLU A 305 -3.77 16.23 -20.74
C GLU A 305 -3.71 16.54 -19.25
N LEU A 306 -4.25 17.67 -18.87
CA LEU A 306 -4.45 18.10 -17.49
C LEU A 306 -5.96 18.19 -17.21
N PRO A 307 -6.40 17.85 -15.97
CA PRO A 307 -7.81 18.02 -15.62
C PRO A 307 -8.19 19.49 -15.48
N GLU A 308 -9.44 19.84 -15.77
CA GLU A 308 -9.96 21.19 -15.60
C GLU A 308 -9.76 21.76 -14.20
N THR A 309 -9.76 20.93 -13.17
CA THR A 309 -9.53 21.33 -11.78
C THR A 309 -8.12 21.84 -11.49
N ILE A 310 -7.20 21.77 -12.47
CA ILE A 310 -5.87 22.40 -12.31
C ILE A 310 -6.02 23.92 -12.07
N GLY A 311 -7.03 24.56 -12.69
CA GLY A 311 -7.32 25.97 -12.48
C GLY A 311 -7.74 26.35 -11.06
N ASP A 312 -8.07 25.36 -10.21
CA ASP A 312 -8.45 25.58 -8.81
C ASP A 312 -7.23 25.63 -7.87
N LEU A 313 -6.01 25.43 -8.38
CA LEU A 313 -4.75 25.56 -7.63
C LEU A 313 -4.40 27.05 -7.45
N ILE A 314 -5.21 27.78 -6.74
CA ILE A 314 -5.17 29.24 -6.63
C ILE A 314 -3.86 29.82 -6.09
N ASN A 315 -3.07 29.05 -5.34
CA ASN A 315 -1.79 29.48 -4.80
C ASN A 315 -0.60 29.02 -5.64
N LEU A 316 -0.83 28.35 -6.78
CA LEU A 316 0.25 27.85 -7.63
C LEU A 316 1.06 29.00 -8.22
N ARG A 317 2.38 28.99 -8.01
CA ARG A 317 3.33 30.00 -8.47
C ARG A 317 4.24 29.50 -9.57
N GLU A 318 4.63 28.24 -9.49
CA GLU A 318 5.53 27.59 -10.44
C GLU A 318 4.91 26.31 -10.97
N LEU A 319 4.82 26.19 -12.29
CA LEU A 319 4.32 25.01 -12.99
C LEU A 319 5.31 24.65 -14.10
N ASP A 320 5.91 23.47 -13.98
CA ASP A 320 6.75 22.92 -15.05
C ASP A 320 6.09 21.68 -15.64
N LEU A 321 5.74 21.80 -16.92
CA LEU A 321 5.12 20.77 -17.75
C LEU A 321 5.99 20.42 -18.96
N SER A 322 7.24 20.87 -19.00
CA SER A 322 8.11 20.66 -20.14
C SER A 322 8.35 19.19 -20.45
N ASN A 323 8.65 18.91 -21.71
CA ASN A 323 8.98 17.57 -22.20
C ASN A 323 7.87 16.52 -21.89
N ASN A 324 6.65 16.84 -22.32
CA ASN A 324 5.47 15.99 -22.21
C ASN A 324 4.75 15.91 -23.58
N GLN A 325 3.54 15.37 -23.61
CA GLN A 325 2.70 15.23 -24.81
C GLN A 325 1.42 16.07 -24.75
N ILE A 326 1.46 17.18 -24.01
CA ILE A 326 0.30 18.05 -23.80
C ILE A 326 0.00 18.82 -25.11
N ARG A 327 -1.23 18.70 -25.59
CA ARG A 327 -1.71 19.41 -26.79
C ARG A 327 -2.50 20.66 -26.48
N ALA A 328 -3.19 20.68 -25.35
CA ALA A 328 -4.02 21.80 -24.94
C ALA A 328 -3.96 21.98 -23.42
N LEU A 329 -3.89 23.23 -22.99
CA LEU A 329 -4.16 23.57 -21.59
C LEU A 329 -5.66 23.55 -21.35
N PRO A 330 -6.13 23.16 -20.13
CA PRO A 330 -7.53 23.21 -19.74
C PRO A 330 -8.12 24.63 -19.87
N ASP A 331 -9.39 24.73 -20.24
CA ASP A 331 -10.06 26.02 -20.43
C ASP A 331 -10.09 26.87 -19.13
N THR A 332 -10.00 26.23 -17.96
CA THR A 332 -9.93 26.87 -16.64
C THR A 332 -8.54 27.41 -16.26
N PHE A 333 -7.51 27.21 -17.10
CA PHE A 333 -6.12 27.56 -16.80
C PHE A 333 -5.93 29.05 -16.40
N PHE A 334 -6.72 29.95 -16.96
CA PHE A 334 -6.69 31.38 -16.63
C PHE A 334 -6.94 31.69 -15.14
N ARG A 335 -7.55 30.76 -14.38
CA ARG A 335 -7.82 30.93 -12.95
C ARG A 335 -6.58 30.84 -12.07
N LEU A 336 -5.44 30.42 -12.61
CA LEU A 336 -4.15 30.36 -11.88
C LEU A 336 -3.59 31.77 -11.70
N GLU A 337 -4.27 32.60 -10.89
CA GLU A 337 -3.95 34.03 -10.74
C GLU A 337 -2.50 34.25 -10.25
N ASN A 338 -2.03 33.44 -9.32
CA ASN A 338 -0.71 33.57 -8.70
C ASN A 338 0.43 32.93 -9.51
N LEU A 339 0.14 32.32 -10.66
CA LEU A 339 1.15 31.66 -11.48
C LEU A 339 2.10 32.70 -12.09
N THR A 340 3.40 32.57 -11.77
CA THR A 340 4.47 33.48 -12.23
C THR A 340 5.49 32.79 -13.11
N LYS A 341 5.67 31.48 -12.94
CA LYS A 341 6.60 30.68 -13.75
C LYS A 341 5.84 29.53 -14.40
N LEU A 342 5.90 29.45 -15.71
CA LEU A 342 5.29 28.41 -16.53
C LEU A 342 6.31 27.93 -17.55
N ASN A 343 6.56 26.64 -17.56
CA ASN A 343 7.39 26.00 -18.58
C ASN A 343 6.55 24.96 -19.35
N LEU A 344 6.38 25.17 -20.64
CA LEU A 344 5.62 24.32 -21.57
C LEU A 344 6.49 23.79 -22.71
N ASP A 345 7.82 23.99 -22.65
CA ASP A 345 8.75 23.60 -23.70
C ASP A 345 8.64 22.10 -24.03
N GLN A 346 8.92 21.78 -25.29
CA GLN A 346 8.92 20.39 -25.76
C GLN A 346 7.58 19.65 -25.55
N ASN A 347 6.46 20.35 -25.77
CA ASN A 347 5.13 19.77 -25.87
C ASN A 347 4.55 20.00 -27.29
N PRO A 348 3.74 19.10 -27.84
CA PRO A 348 3.06 19.29 -29.12
C PRO A 348 1.84 20.23 -28.96
N LEU A 349 2.04 21.39 -28.33
CA LEU A 349 0.99 22.29 -27.89
C LEU A 349 0.31 22.96 -29.09
N VAL A 350 -1.02 22.93 -29.07
CA VAL A 350 -1.90 23.59 -30.06
C VAL A 350 -2.66 24.75 -29.41
N ILE A 351 -3.05 24.59 -28.15
CA ILE A 351 -3.83 25.57 -27.37
C ILE A 351 -3.15 25.77 -26.00
N PRO A 352 -2.64 26.98 -25.71
CA PRO A 352 -2.47 28.12 -26.60
C PRO A 352 -1.37 27.88 -27.66
N PRO A 353 -1.38 28.64 -28.77
CA PRO A 353 -0.28 28.57 -29.74
C PRO A 353 1.08 28.99 -29.13
N MET A 354 2.18 28.39 -29.60
CA MET A 354 3.53 28.69 -29.10
C MET A 354 3.90 30.18 -29.19
N GLU A 355 3.33 30.89 -30.14
CA GLU A 355 3.54 32.37 -30.28
C GLU A 355 3.00 33.12 -29.03
N ILE A 356 1.97 32.60 -28.40
CA ILE A 356 1.41 33.13 -27.14
C ILE A 356 2.25 32.72 -25.97
N VAL A 357 2.64 31.42 -25.91
CA VAL A 357 3.49 30.87 -24.83
C VAL A 357 4.80 31.66 -24.73
N ASN A 358 5.44 31.98 -25.87
CA ASN A 358 6.69 32.75 -25.94
C ASN A 358 6.56 34.19 -25.41
N LYS A 359 5.34 34.72 -25.26
CA LYS A 359 5.11 36.06 -24.68
C LYS A 359 5.05 36.03 -23.15
N GLY A 360 5.06 34.81 -22.54
CA GLY A 360 5.08 34.60 -21.10
C GLY A 360 3.71 34.29 -20.49
N VAL A 361 3.72 34.08 -19.18
CA VAL A 361 2.60 33.54 -18.41
C VAL A 361 1.35 34.40 -18.53
N GLU A 362 1.49 35.72 -18.45
CA GLU A 362 0.32 36.63 -18.50
C GLU A 362 -0.38 36.55 -19.87
N ALA A 363 0.39 36.46 -20.95
CA ALA A 363 -0.19 36.31 -22.29
C ALA A 363 -0.95 34.98 -22.44
N VAL A 364 -0.46 33.92 -21.83
CA VAL A 364 -1.15 32.61 -21.79
C VAL A 364 -2.46 32.73 -21.01
N LYS A 365 -2.44 33.33 -19.82
CA LYS A 365 -3.64 33.52 -19.00
C LYS A 365 -4.70 34.36 -19.73
N GLU A 366 -4.28 35.47 -20.33
CA GLU A 366 -5.19 36.34 -21.10
C GLU A 366 -5.80 35.61 -22.30
N PHE A 367 -5.00 34.84 -23.05
CA PHE A 367 -5.49 34.03 -24.16
C PHE A 367 -6.53 32.99 -23.70
N MET A 368 -6.25 32.27 -22.59
CA MET A 368 -7.15 31.26 -22.06
C MET A 368 -8.43 31.89 -21.49
N ALA A 369 -8.36 33.07 -20.86
CA ALA A 369 -9.52 33.80 -20.37
C ALA A 369 -10.47 34.19 -21.54
N LYS A 370 -9.90 34.79 -22.61
CA LYS A 370 -10.69 35.14 -23.81
C LYS A 370 -11.33 33.91 -24.42
N ARG A 371 -10.59 32.81 -24.54
CA ARG A 371 -11.14 31.56 -25.05
C ARG A 371 -12.32 31.04 -24.21
N TRP A 372 -12.21 31.14 -22.89
CA TRP A 372 -13.28 30.78 -21.97
C TRP A 372 -14.53 31.63 -22.20
N ASP A 373 -14.36 32.95 -22.37
CA ASP A 373 -15.49 33.87 -22.68
C ASP A 373 -16.15 33.49 -23.99
N ASP A 374 -15.38 33.18 -25.04
CA ASP A 374 -15.88 32.74 -26.32
C ASP A 374 -16.70 31.43 -26.20
N ILE A 375 -16.20 30.45 -25.43
CA ILE A 375 -16.95 29.20 -25.20
C ILE A 375 -18.27 29.43 -24.46
N ILE A 376 -18.27 30.31 -23.45
CA ILE A 376 -19.52 30.66 -22.76
C ILE A 376 -20.50 31.35 -23.66
N ALA A 377 -20.04 32.30 -24.49
CA ALA A 377 -20.88 33.00 -25.45
C ALA A 377 -21.53 32.04 -26.47
N GLU A 378 -20.76 31.10 -27.01
CA GLU A 378 -21.27 30.07 -27.91
C GLU A 378 -22.27 29.14 -27.21
N ALA A 379 -22.04 28.73 -25.99
CA ALA A 379 -22.97 27.91 -25.21
C ALA A 379 -24.30 28.64 -24.94
N GLN A 380 -24.24 29.95 -24.62
CA GLN A 380 -25.41 30.78 -24.43
C GLN A 380 -26.19 30.93 -25.72
N GLN A 381 -25.51 31.18 -26.84
CA GLN A 381 -26.18 31.28 -28.15
C GLN A 381 -26.88 29.97 -28.54
N LYS A 382 -26.24 28.82 -28.32
CA LYS A 382 -26.86 27.51 -28.55
C LYS A 382 -28.10 27.31 -27.69
N SER A 383 -28.02 27.65 -26.41
CA SER A 383 -29.14 27.51 -25.48
C SER A 383 -30.32 28.41 -25.87
N ILE A 384 -30.08 29.66 -26.32
CA ILE A 384 -31.10 30.57 -26.84
C ILE A 384 -31.74 30.02 -28.13
N LEU A 385 -30.91 29.47 -29.03
CA LEU A 385 -31.40 28.89 -30.28
C LEU A 385 -32.27 27.65 -30.03
N GLU A 386 -31.89 26.79 -29.07
CA GLU A 386 -32.67 25.63 -28.67
C GLU A 386 -33.98 26.03 -27.98
N ALA A 387 -33.96 27.02 -27.09
CA ALA A 387 -35.16 27.57 -26.45
C ALA A 387 -36.12 28.16 -27.50
N ASN A 388 -35.60 28.92 -28.48
CA ASN A 388 -36.42 29.49 -29.58
C ASN A 388 -37.01 28.38 -30.47
N LYS A 389 -36.27 27.30 -30.76
CA LYS A 389 -36.79 26.14 -31.49
C LYS A 389 -37.90 25.44 -30.72
N GLN A 390 -37.76 25.28 -29.41
CA GLN A 390 -38.81 24.70 -28.58
C GLN A 390 -40.06 25.58 -28.50
N GLN A 391 -39.91 26.92 -28.39
CA GLN A 391 -41.02 27.84 -28.43
C GLN A 391 -41.74 27.84 -29.78
N GLN A 392 -41.01 27.80 -30.91
CA GLN A 392 -41.60 27.68 -32.25
C GLN A 392 -42.32 26.33 -32.42
N ALA A 393 -41.78 25.23 -31.92
CA ALA A 393 -42.44 23.93 -31.94
C ALA A 393 -43.73 23.95 -31.10
N GLN A 394 -43.72 24.55 -29.91
CA GLN A 394 -44.90 24.69 -29.05
C GLN A 394 -45.95 25.64 -29.68
N SER A 395 -45.54 26.78 -30.26
CA SER A 395 -46.45 27.68 -30.95
C SER A 395 -47.03 27.05 -32.21
N GLY A 396 -46.24 26.31 -32.99
CA GLY A 396 -46.71 25.54 -34.14
C GLY A 396 -47.73 24.47 -33.74
N TRP A 397 -47.54 23.79 -32.64
CA TRP A 397 -48.45 22.77 -32.12
C TRP A 397 -49.76 23.39 -31.60
N LEU A 398 -49.69 24.54 -30.91
CA LEU A 398 -50.86 25.32 -30.49
C LEU A 398 -51.63 25.88 -31.69
N ALA A 399 -50.95 26.39 -32.71
CA ALA A 399 -51.58 26.86 -33.96
C ALA A 399 -52.26 25.73 -34.75
N TRP A 400 -51.61 24.54 -34.79
CA TRP A 400 -52.20 23.34 -35.40
C TRP A 400 -53.38 22.83 -34.59
N GLY A 401 -53.33 22.82 -33.27
CA GLY A 401 -54.43 22.47 -32.36
C GLY A 401 -55.56 23.42 -32.45
N SER A 402 -55.38 24.76 -32.58
CA SER A 402 -56.38 25.73 -32.73
C SER A 402 -57.05 25.66 -34.14
N SER A 403 -56.23 25.37 -35.18
CA SER A 403 -56.75 25.14 -36.55
C SER A 403 -57.58 23.86 -36.62
N MET A 404 -57.22 22.79 -35.94
CA MET A 404 -57.99 21.56 -35.83
C MET A 404 -59.35 21.82 -35.10
N LEU A 405 -59.26 22.54 -33.95
CA LEU A 405 -60.49 22.93 -33.21
C LEU A 405 -61.42 23.80 -34.01
N THR A 406 -60.93 24.80 -34.79
CA THR A 406 -61.73 25.65 -35.66
C THR A 406 -62.34 24.85 -36.80
N ASN A 407 -61.60 23.94 -37.40
CA ASN A 407 -62.10 23.03 -38.43
C ASN A 407 -63.14 22.02 -37.89
N PHE A 408 -62.97 21.57 -36.66
CA PHE A 408 -63.91 20.69 -35.99
C PHE A 408 -65.20 21.43 -35.63
N VAL A 409 -65.17 22.66 -35.14
CA VAL A 409 -66.31 23.51 -34.82
C VAL A 409 -67.03 23.92 -36.08
N SER A 410 -66.36 24.25 -37.20
CA SER A 410 -66.97 24.55 -38.47
C SER A 410 -67.60 23.32 -39.14
N GLY A 411 -67.03 22.14 -38.97
CA GLY A 411 -67.58 20.86 -39.45
C GLY A 411 -68.85 20.43 -38.69
N VAL A 412 -68.90 20.70 -37.38
CA VAL A 412 -70.03 20.40 -36.51
C VAL A 412 -71.20 21.35 -36.80
N SER A 413 -70.95 22.61 -37.19
CA SER A 413 -72.04 23.57 -37.57
C SER A 413 -72.70 23.27 -38.91
N GLN A 414 -72.13 22.44 -39.79
CA GLN A 414 -72.75 22.00 -41.06
C GLN A 414 -73.50 20.64 -40.93
N SER A 415 -73.38 19.90 -39.82
CA SER A 415 -74.00 18.59 -39.63
C SER A 415 -75.18 18.56 -38.63
N VAL A 416 -75.58 19.68 -38.04
CA VAL A 416 -76.76 19.75 -37.11
C VAL A 416 -78.06 20.18 -37.87
N GLY A 417 -78.25 19.70 -39.07
CA GLY A 417 -79.48 19.77 -39.82
C GLY A 417 -79.92 18.38 -40.27
N GLY A 418 -80.18 17.49 -39.41
CA GLY A 418 -80.72 16.18 -39.81
C GLY A 418 -80.54 15.08 -38.78
N TYR A 419 -81.72 14.66 -38.27
CA TYR A 419 -81.96 13.45 -37.51
C TYR A 419 -81.95 13.52 -35.96
N LEU A 420 -83.12 13.82 -35.47
CA LEU A 420 -83.70 13.28 -34.26
C LEU A 420 -83.98 11.78 -34.46
N GLY A 421 -83.50 10.92 -33.59
CA GLY A 421 -83.98 9.54 -33.53
C GLY A 421 -83.03 8.56 -32.83
N GLY A 422 -83.28 8.34 -31.56
CA GLY A 422 -83.33 6.97 -30.95
C GLY A 422 -82.03 6.21 -30.62
N GLY A 423 -81.73 6.11 -29.36
CA GLY A 423 -81.56 4.79 -28.81
C GLY A 423 -80.19 4.27 -28.43
N LYS A 424 -79.96 4.11 -27.10
CA LYS A 424 -79.24 3.05 -26.36
C LYS A 424 -77.75 3.11 -26.15
N THR A 425 -77.48 3.30 -24.90
CA THR A 425 -76.32 2.89 -24.03
C THR A 425 -75.56 1.69 -24.50
N SER A 426 -74.22 1.77 -24.52
CA SER A 426 -73.33 0.72 -24.02
C SER A 426 -72.03 1.34 -23.50
N ALA A 427 -71.73 1.04 -22.26
CA ALA A 427 -70.49 1.37 -21.51
C ALA A 427 -69.30 0.60 -22.09
N ASP A 428 -68.21 1.29 -22.32
CA ASP A 428 -66.93 0.71 -22.66
C ASP A 428 -66.09 0.54 -21.35
N PRO A 429 -65.61 -0.69 -21.01
CA PRO A 429 -65.02 -0.99 -19.71
C PRO A 429 -63.49 -0.92 -19.67
N TYR A 430 -62.83 0.01 -20.38
CA TYR A 430 -61.35 0.13 -20.37
C TYR A 430 -60.87 1.57 -20.04
N LEU A 431 -61.27 2.06 -18.86
CA LEU A 431 -60.62 3.25 -18.28
C LEU A 431 -60.56 3.11 -16.77
N ASP A 432 -59.71 2.14 -16.33
CA ASP A 432 -59.15 2.10 -14.99
C ASP A 432 -57.93 1.18 -15.01
N GLN A 433 -56.78 1.77 -15.21
CA GLN A 433 -55.48 1.30 -14.69
C GLN A 433 -54.36 2.23 -15.20
N GLN A 434 -53.97 3.14 -14.37
CA GLN A 434 -52.63 3.37 -13.83
C GLN A 434 -52.53 4.81 -13.31
N LEU A 435 -52.62 4.88 -12.01
CA LEU A 435 -51.91 5.86 -11.22
C LEU A 435 -50.49 5.32 -10.98
#